data_85d661cae629ffde1ab23168f926c7d8
#
_entry.id   85d661cae629ffde1ab23168f926c7d8
#
_cell.length_a   1.000
_cell.length_b   1.000
_cell.length_c   1.000
_cell.angle_alpha   90.00
_cell.angle_beta   90.00
_cell.angle_gamma   90.00
#
_symmetry.space_group_name_H-M   'P 1'
#
loop_
_entity.id
_entity.type
_entity.pdbx_description
1 polymer ?
#
loop_
_entity_poly.entity_id
_entity_poly.type
_entity_poly.pdbx_seq_one_letter_code
_entity_poly.pdbx_strand_id
1 'polypeptide(L)'
;YKGWLIDTLRYWKATTDSFGIIDSSQVAKWEKYPASMMNKEYDIHVITADYLIRNIDQAFVVWKKRPWNKDLSFDDFCELILPYRIGDETLEDWRSVYSEEFSFLLDSVYIGTDVMEATKVVMENLRERGFRFNNDFDSPHMGALFLLEHRAGKCVDMCDFGLYVLRSLGIPATADVYFFESESRMGHIWDVVRDSLGNFVTVSYTHLRAHETLANL
;
A
#
# COMPACT_ATOMS: atom_id res chain seq x y z
N TYR A 1 10.87 -2.27 18.82
CA TYR A 1 10.00 -1.68 17.79
C TYR A 1 8.79 -2.57 17.47
N LYS A 2 8.98 -3.82 16.95
CA LYS A 2 7.86 -4.73 16.65
C LYS A 2 6.98 -5.04 17.88
N GLY A 3 7.58 -5.21 19.05
CA GLY A 3 6.83 -5.47 20.28
C GLY A 3 5.89 -4.32 20.64
N TRP A 4 6.39 -3.09 20.64
CA TRP A 4 5.58 -1.91 20.93
C TRP A 4 4.40 -1.75 19.96
N LEU A 5 4.63 -1.91 18.65
CA LEU A 5 3.58 -1.83 17.64
C LEU A 5 2.49 -2.91 17.83
N ILE A 6 2.89 -4.15 18.11
CA ILE A 6 1.94 -5.25 18.34
C ILE A 6 1.10 -4.95 19.58
N ASP A 7 1.68 -4.46 20.67
CA ASP A 7 0.95 -4.13 21.88
C ASP A 7 0.01 -2.94 21.68
N THR A 8 0.46 -1.91 20.96
CA THR A 8 -0.37 -0.77 20.58
C THR A 8 -1.55 -1.20 19.70
N LEU A 9 -1.33 -2.08 18.72
CA LEU A 9 -2.39 -2.61 17.88
C LEU A 9 -3.38 -3.51 18.64
N ARG A 10 -2.89 -4.32 19.57
CA ARG A 10 -3.78 -5.12 20.44
C ARG A 10 -4.67 -4.23 21.27
N TYR A 11 -4.11 -3.17 21.84
CA TYR A 11 -4.86 -2.18 22.60
C TYR A 11 -5.88 -1.48 21.71
N TRP A 12 -5.46 -1.02 20.53
CA TRP A 12 -6.34 -0.38 19.56
C TRP A 12 -7.48 -1.32 19.12
N LYS A 13 -7.17 -2.60 18.79
CA LYS A 13 -8.20 -3.60 18.46
C LYS A 13 -9.23 -3.79 19.59
N ALA A 14 -8.82 -3.66 20.83
CA ALA A 14 -9.70 -3.79 21.98
C ALA A 14 -10.55 -2.53 22.24
N THR A 15 -10.15 -1.38 21.71
CA THR A 15 -10.78 -0.07 21.98
C THR A 15 -11.54 0.52 20.79
N THR A 16 -11.46 -0.10 19.60
CA THR A 16 -12.22 0.31 18.41
C THR A 16 -13.47 -0.53 18.24
N ASP A 17 -14.55 0.11 17.78
CA ASP A 17 -15.75 -0.59 17.37
C ASP A 17 -15.54 -1.39 16.06
N SER A 18 -16.59 -2.07 15.59
CA SER A 18 -16.59 -2.86 14.35
C SER A 18 -16.34 -2.02 13.09
N PHE A 19 -16.42 -0.70 13.18
CA PHE A 19 -16.17 0.25 12.09
C PHE A 19 -14.77 0.88 12.15
N GLY A 20 -13.95 0.52 13.15
CA GLY A 20 -12.63 1.11 13.36
C GLY A 20 -12.65 2.48 14.03
N ILE A 21 -13.79 2.94 14.55
CA ILE A 21 -13.91 4.20 15.28
C ILE A 21 -13.31 4.03 16.67
N ILE A 22 -12.37 4.89 17.01
CA ILE A 22 -11.69 4.87 18.31
C ILE A 22 -12.39 5.84 19.24
N ASP A 23 -12.63 5.39 20.46
CA ASP A 23 -13.02 6.28 21.54
C ASP A 23 -11.87 7.26 21.82
N SER A 24 -12.08 8.55 21.57
CA SER A 24 -11.09 9.61 21.74
C SER A 24 -10.51 9.68 23.15
N SER A 25 -11.25 9.23 24.16
CA SER A 25 -10.76 9.14 25.55
C SER A 25 -9.66 8.09 25.74
N GLN A 26 -9.56 7.13 24.84
CA GLN A 26 -8.57 6.06 24.87
C GLN A 26 -7.28 6.45 24.12
N VAL A 27 -7.38 7.30 23.08
CA VAL A 27 -6.22 7.76 22.29
C VAL A 27 -5.17 8.46 23.17
N ALA A 28 -5.61 9.22 24.16
CA ALA A 28 -4.72 9.91 25.10
C ALA A 28 -3.86 8.97 25.98
N LYS A 29 -4.22 7.68 26.04
CA LYS A 29 -3.48 6.66 26.82
C LYS A 29 -2.42 5.94 25.99
N TRP A 30 -2.35 6.20 24.69
CA TRP A 30 -1.36 5.56 23.84
C TRP A 30 0.00 6.19 24.06
N GLU A 31 0.98 5.37 24.36
CA GLU A 31 2.36 5.83 24.40
C GLU A 31 2.83 6.14 22.98
N LYS A 32 3.36 7.35 22.81
CA LYS A 32 3.96 7.76 21.55
C LYS A 32 5.30 7.07 21.38
N TYR A 33 5.54 6.53 20.18
CA TYR A 33 6.86 6.00 19.84
C TYR A 33 7.86 7.17 19.75
N PRO A 34 8.91 7.19 20.59
CA PRO A 34 9.85 8.32 20.59
C PRO A 34 10.62 8.34 19.25
N ALA A 35 10.59 9.48 18.56
CA ALA A 35 11.37 9.68 17.33
C ALA A 35 12.88 9.41 17.53
N SER A 36 13.38 9.58 18.76
CA SER A 36 14.77 9.27 19.15
C SER A 36 15.13 7.78 19.06
N MET A 37 14.14 6.89 19.01
CA MET A 37 14.34 5.43 18.82
C MET A 37 14.30 5.00 17.36
N MET A 38 14.00 5.93 16.43
CA MET A 38 14.05 5.67 15.00
C MET A 38 15.49 5.80 14.50
N ASN A 39 16.14 4.68 14.28
CA ASN A 39 17.42 4.65 13.57
C ASN A 39 17.13 4.71 12.08
N LYS A 40 17.61 5.76 11.41
CA LYS A 40 17.60 5.85 9.95
C LYS A 40 18.78 5.04 9.42
N GLU A 41 18.49 4.06 8.60
CA GLU A 41 19.47 3.32 7.83
C GLU A 41 19.28 3.67 6.35
N TYR A 42 20.39 3.92 5.65
CA TYR A 42 20.35 4.16 4.20
C TYR A 42 20.43 2.82 3.47
N ASP A 43 19.58 2.64 2.45
CA ASP A 43 19.53 1.41 1.66
C ASP A 43 20.90 0.97 1.14
N ILE A 44 21.75 1.92 0.74
CA ILE A 44 23.11 1.64 0.26
C ILE A 44 23.99 0.87 1.28
N HIS A 45 23.63 0.89 2.56
CA HIS A 45 24.37 0.20 3.62
C HIS A 45 23.77 -1.16 3.99
N VAL A 46 22.50 -1.38 3.66
CA VAL A 46 21.76 -2.58 4.12
C VAL A 46 21.24 -3.46 2.98
N ILE A 47 21.07 -2.87 1.78
CA ILE A 47 20.57 -3.63 0.64
C ILE A 47 21.64 -4.55 0.07
N THR A 48 21.25 -5.79 -0.24
CA THR A 48 22.15 -6.77 -0.85
C THR A 48 21.86 -6.96 -2.33
N ALA A 49 22.87 -7.39 -3.10
CA ALA A 49 22.69 -7.73 -4.50
C ALA A 49 21.64 -8.84 -4.69
N ASP A 50 21.64 -9.85 -3.83
CA ASP A 50 20.66 -10.93 -3.87
C ASP A 50 19.23 -10.46 -3.66
N TYR A 51 19.01 -9.48 -2.77
CA TYR A 51 17.72 -8.86 -2.58
C TYR A 51 17.25 -8.15 -3.86
N LEU A 52 18.12 -7.32 -4.45
CA LEU A 52 17.79 -6.59 -5.68
C LEU A 52 17.52 -7.54 -6.85
N ILE A 53 18.33 -8.58 -7.03
CA ILE A 53 18.15 -9.59 -8.08
C ILE A 53 16.77 -10.27 -7.92
N ARG A 54 16.44 -10.74 -6.71
CA ARG A 54 15.12 -11.36 -6.46
C ARG A 54 13.97 -10.41 -6.75
N ASN A 55 14.05 -9.16 -6.29
CA ASN A 55 13.01 -8.18 -6.57
C ASN A 55 12.84 -7.93 -8.07
N ILE A 56 13.95 -7.77 -8.80
CA ILE A 56 13.95 -7.56 -10.25
C ILE A 56 13.33 -8.77 -10.96
N ASP A 57 13.79 -9.97 -10.68
CA ASP A 57 13.32 -11.20 -11.34
C ASP A 57 11.80 -11.38 -11.13
N GLN A 58 11.31 -11.20 -9.90
CA GLN A 58 9.89 -11.30 -9.59
C GLN A 58 9.06 -10.21 -10.29
N ALA A 59 9.56 -8.98 -10.34
CA ALA A 59 8.90 -7.88 -11.05
C ALA A 59 8.82 -8.17 -12.57
N PHE A 60 9.90 -8.68 -13.17
CA PHE A 60 9.90 -9.07 -14.58
C PHE A 60 8.93 -10.22 -14.87
N VAL A 61 8.81 -11.21 -13.99
CA VAL A 61 7.88 -12.33 -14.14
C VAL A 61 6.44 -11.80 -14.24
N VAL A 62 6.01 -10.96 -13.29
CA VAL A 62 4.64 -10.44 -13.31
C VAL A 62 4.42 -9.45 -14.44
N TRP A 63 5.41 -8.62 -14.79
CA TRP A 63 5.31 -7.72 -15.95
C TRP A 63 5.05 -8.48 -17.24
N LYS A 64 5.82 -9.53 -17.52
CA LYS A 64 5.66 -10.34 -18.74
C LYS A 64 4.42 -11.24 -18.72
N LYS A 65 3.94 -11.62 -17.54
CA LYS A 65 2.78 -12.50 -17.39
C LYS A 65 1.46 -11.79 -17.72
N ARG A 66 1.36 -10.49 -17.41
CA ARG A 66 0.08 -9.77 -17.51
C ARG A 66 -0.15 -9.20 -18.89
N PRO A 67 -1.33 -9.46 -19.50
CA PRO A 67 -1.62 -9.07 -20.89
C PRO A 67 -1.64 -7.55 -21.10
N TRP A 68 -2.07 -6.78 -20.12
CA TRP A 68 -2.10 -5.31 -20.17
C TRP A 68 -0.71 -4.66 -20.18
N ASN A 69 0.33 -5.38 -19.79
CA ASN A 69 1.69 -4.88 -19.80
C ASN A 69 2.41 -5.07 -21.13
N LYS A 70 1.74 -5.61 -22.15
CA LYS A 70 2.36 -5.88 -23.47
C LYS A 70 2.92 -4.61 -24.09
N ASP A 71 2.19 -3.50 -23.95
CA ASP A 71 2.55 -2.21 -24.53
C ASP A 71 3.09 -1.22 -23.46
N LEU A 72 3.32 -1.69 -22.23
CA LEU A 72 3.94 -0.90 -21.17
C LEU A 72 5.42 -0.71 -21.46
N SER A 73 5.88 0.54 -21.51
CA SER A 73 7.29 0.85 -21.76
C SER A 73 8.19 0.33 -20.63
N PHE A 74 9.48 0.16 -20.92
CA PHE A 74 10.45 -0.22 -19.90
C PHE A 74 10.59 0.85 -18.81
N ASP A 75 10.50 2.12 -19.18
CA ASP A 75 10.54 3.23 -18.23
C ASP A 75 9.33 3.21 -17.29
N ASP A 76 8.11 3.02 -17.83
CA ASP A 76 6.90 2.84 -17.02
C ASP A 76 7.00 1.60 -16.11
N PHE A 77 7.57 0.49 -16.61
CA PHE A 77 7.82 -0.68 -15.76
C PHE A 77 8.75 -0.33 -14.60
N CYS A 78 9.85 0.39 -14.87
CA CYS A 78 10.80 0.79 -13.84
C CYS A 78 10.20 1.71 -12.77
N GLU A 79 9.21 2.53 -13.14
CA GLU A 79 8.57 3.46 -12.21
C GLU A 79 7.37 2.86 -11.48
N LEU A 80 6.58 2.03 -12.16
CA LEU A 80 5.25 1.65 -11.67
C LEU A 80 5.15 0.23 -11.11
N ILE A 81 6.06 -0.68 -11.53
CA ILE A 81 6.04 -2.10 -11.11
C ILE A 81 7.30 -2.50 -10.34
N LEU A 82 8.47 -2.10 -10.87
CA LEU A 82 9.77 -2.54 -10.35
C LEU A 82 10.14 -2.05 -8.95
N PRO A 83 9.74 -0.86 -8.46
CA PRO A 83 10.24 -0.34 -7.21
C PRO A 83 10.08 -1.32 -6.05
N TYR A 84 11.16 -1.52 -5.30
CA TYR A 84 11.22 -2.39 -4.14
C TYR A 84 10.77 -1.71 -2.85
N ARG A 85 10.66 -0.37 -2.88
CA ARG A 85 10.30 0.50 -1.78
C ARG A 85 9.28 1.53 -2.27
N ILE A 86 8.48 2.07 -1.37
CA ILE A 86 7.49 3.13 -1.66
C ILE A 86 7.95 4.45 -1.04
N GLY A 87 8.32 4.43 0.23
CA GLY A 87 8.75 5.59 0.99
C GLY A 87 10.00 5.30 1.83
N ASP A 88 9.95 5.58 3.12
CA ASP A 88 11.02 5.38 4.10
C ASP A 88 10.73 4.23 5.10
N GLU A 89 9.83 3.34 4.73
CA GLU A 89 9.47 2.15 5.47
C GLU A 89 10.64 1.17 5.63
N THR A 90 10.50 0.20 6.53
CA THR A 90 11.51 -0.87 6.72
C THR A 90 11.71 -1.67 5.45
N LEU A 91 12.98 -1.87 5.05
CA LEU A 91 13.33 -2.74 3.92
C LEU A 91 12.98 -4.19 4.23
N GLU A 92 12.11 -4.80 3.43
CA GLU A 92 11.63 -6.17 3.59
C GLU A 92 11.54 -6.88 2.24
N ASP A 93 11.74 -8.20 2.23
CA ASP A 93 11.58 -9.04 1.01
C ASP A 93 10.09 -9.42 0.87
N TRP A 94 9.31 -8.48 0.41
CA TRP A 94 7.84 -8.54 0.44
C TRP A 94 7.20 -9.14 -0.82
N ARG A 95 7.85 -8.97 -1.99
CA ARG A 95 7.18 -9.18 -3.28
C ARG A 95 6.70 -10.62 -3.48
N SER A 96 7.51 -11.61 -3.09
CA SER A 96 7.12 -13.02 -3.17
C SER A 96 5.95 -13.34 -2.27
N VAL A 97 5.96 -12.83 -1.05
CA VAL A 97 4.93 -13.09 -0.04
C VAL A 97 3.58 -12.50 -0.50
N TYR A 98 3.59 -11.27 -1.02
CA TYR A 98 2.39 -10.65 -1.56
C TYR A 98 1.90 -11.34 -2.84
N SER A 99 2.82 -11.76 -3.73
CA SER A 99 2.44 -12.51 -4.92
C SER A 99 1.81 -13.85 -4.55
N GLU A 100 2.36 -14.58 -3.58
CA GLU A 100 1.80 -15.84 -3.10
C GLU A 100 0.38 -15.65 -2.52
N GLU A 101 0.19 -14.59 -1.72
CA GLU A 101 -1.08 -14.30 -1.07
C GLU A 101 -2.19 -13.85 -2.02
N PHE A 102 -1.84 -13.09 -3.10
CA PHE A 102 -2.84 -12.41 -3.92
C PHE A 102 -2.90 -12.86 -5.37
N SER A 103 -1.95 -13.68 -5.88
CA SER A 103 -1.92 -14.06 -7.31
C SER A 103 -3.19 -14.76 -7.80
N PHE A 104 -3.88 -15.48 -6.93
CA PHE A 104 -5.12 -16.17 -7.27
C PHE A 104 -6.19 -15.22 -7.82
N LEU A 105 -6.19 -13.95 -7.41
CA LEU A 105 -7.14 -12.93 -7.89
C LEU A 105 -7.06 -12.74 -9.40
N LEU A 106 -5.84 -12.80 -9.95
CA LEU A 106 -5.58 -12.57 -11.37
C LEU A 106 -5.13 -13.83 -12.13
N ASP A 107 -5.11 -14.97 -11.46
CA ASP A 107 -4.79 -16.26 -12.06
C ASP A 107 -6.02 -17.18 -12.11
N SER A 108 -7.08 -16.89 -11.32
CA SER A 108 -8.26 -17.73 -11.21
C SER A 108 -9.57 -16.94 -11.15
N VAL A 109 -9.61 -15.76 -10.51
CA VAL A 109 -10.85 -14.99 -10.37
C VAL A 109 -11.07 -14.10 -11.59
N TYR A 110 -10.05 -13.34 -12.01
CA TYR A 110 -10.11 -12.51 -13.20
C TYR A 110 -9.08 -12.97 -14.24
N ILE A 111 -9.54 -13.44 -15.38
CA ILE A 111 -8.71 -13.96 -16.48
C ILE A 111 -8.84 -13.06 -17.74
N GLY A 112 -9.25 -11.81 -17.54
CA GLY A 112 -9.39 -10.83 -18.62
C GLY A 112 -8.08 -10.12 -18.98
N THR A 113 -8.20 -9.15 -19.88
CA THR A 113 -7.05 -8.38 -20.40
C THR A 113 -7.09 -6.91 -20.03
N ASP A 114 -8.13 -6.44 -19.37
CA ASP A 114 -8.32 -5.06 -18.95
C ASP A 114 -7.71 -4.84 -17.57
N VAL A 115 -6.78 -3.87 -17.49
CA VAL A 115 -6.08 -3.55 -16.22
C VAL A 115 -7.00 -2.92 -15.20
N MET A 116 -8.02 -2.16 -15.61
CA MET A 116 -8.93 -1.50 -14.68
C MET A 116 -9.90 -2.50 -14.06
N GLU A 117 -10.40 -3.47 -14.83
CA GLU A 117 -11.21 -4.54 -14.29
C GLU A 117 -10.38 -5.46 -13.36
N ALA A 118 -9.13 -5.75 -13.72
CA ALA A 118 -8.21 -6.47 -12.84
C ALA A 118 -8.01 -5.71 -11.51
N THR A 119 -7.77 -4.41 -11.59
CA THR A 119 -7.62 -3.54 -10.42
C THR A 119 -8.87 -3.54 -9.54
N LYS A 120 -10.05 -3.47 -10.15
CA LYS A 120 -11.32 -3.52 -9.41
C LYS A 120 -11.45 -4.79 -8.58
N VAL A 121 -11.15 -5.96 -9.16
CA VAL A 121 -11.17 -7.23 -8.43
C VAL A 121 -10.20 -7.21 -7.24
N VAL A 122 -9.00 -6.67 -7.43
CA VAL A 122 -8.02 -6.53 -6.34
C VAL A 122 -8.56 -5.60 -5.25
N MET A 123 -9.06 -4.42 -5.60
CA MET A 123 -9.57 -3.43 -4.64
C MET A 123 -10.80 -3.93 -3.88
N GLU A 124 -11.68 -4.70 -4.52
CA GLU A 124 -12.81 -5.35 -3.86
C GLU A 124 -12.34 -6.37 -2.82
N ASN A 125 -11.34 -7.19 -3.15
CA ASN A 125 -10.75 -8.12 -2.19
C ASN A 125 -10.09 -7.40 -1.01
N LEU A 126 -9.34 -6.32 -1.25
CA LEU A 126 -8.74 -5.52 -0.18
C LEU A 126 -9.80 -4.90 0.73
N ARG A 127 -10.90 -4.41 0.16
CA ARG A 127 -12.02 -3.86 0.91
C ARG A 127 -12.69 -4.93 1.79
N GLU A 128 -12.89 -6.14 1.27
CA GLU A 128 -13.47 -7.26 2.02
C GLU A 128 -12.56 -7.71 3.17
N ARG A 129 -11.25 -7.74 2.96
CA ARG A 129 -10.26 -8.03 4.00
C ARG A 129 -10.23 -6.96 5.09
N GLY A 130 -10.60 -5.73 4.74
CA GLY A 130 -10.63 -4.56 5.60
C GLY A 130 -9.26 -4.04 5.98
N PHE A 131 -9.20 -2.74 6.23
CA PHE A 131 -8.04 -2.05 6.77
C PHE A 131 -8.49 -1.15 7.93
N ARG A 132 -7.79 -1.19 9.05
CA ARG A 132 -8.09 -0.35 10.22
C ARG A 132 -7.35 0.97 10.11
N PHE A 133 -8.06 1.94 9.57
CA PHE A 133 -7.54 3.28 9.35
C PHE A 133 -7.61 4.12 10.63
N ASN A 134 -6.49 4.78 10.97
CA ASN A 134 -6.45 5.78 12.02
C ASN A 134 -5.30 6.77 11.80
N ASN A 135 -5.62 8.03 11.55
CA ASN A 135 -4.63 9.11 11.37
C ASN A 135 -3.92 9.53 12.65
N ASP A 136 -4.52 9.27 13.81
CA ASP A 136 -3.92 9.61 15.11
C ASP A 136 -2.89 8.57 15.57
N PHE A 137 -2.67 7.53 14.76
CA PHE A 137 -1.69 6.50 15.04
C PHE A 137 -0.27 7.06 14.85
N ASP A 138 0.36 7.45 15.96
CA ASP A 138 1.72 8.00 15.98
C ASP A 138 2.75 6.86 15.85
N SER A 139 2.85 6.33 14.64
CA SER A 139 3.77 5.26 14.28
C SER A 139 4.73 5.71 13.20
N PRO A 140 5.92 5.10 13.11
CA PRO A 140 6.75 5.24 11.92
C PRO A 140 6.03 4.63 10.71
N HIS A 141 6.56 4.85 9.53
CA HIS A 141 6.10 4.24 8.29
C HIS A 141 6.18 2.71 8.38
N MET A 142 5.07 2.03 8.14
CA MET A 142 4.98 0.59 8.34
C MET A 142 5.62 -0.18 7.19
N GLY A 143 6.29 -1.29 7.53
CA GLY A 143 6.83 -2.20 6.53
C GLY A 143 5.76 -3.08 5.90
N ALA A 144 6.06 -3.57 4.69
CA ALA A 144 5.14 -4.36 3.88
C ALA A 144 4.59 -5.61 4.60
N LEU A 145 5.47 -6.38 5.25
CA LEU A 145 5.05 -7.61 5.95
C LEU A 145 4.20 -7.32 7.18
N PHE A 146 4.46 -6.19 7.84
CA PHE A 146 3.61 -5.72 8.93
C PHE A 146 2.21 -5.37 8.43
N LEU A 147 2.12 -4.65 7.30
CA LEU A 147 0.84 -4.26 6.69
C LEU A 147 0.03 -5.48 6.23
N LEU A 148 0.69 -6.48 5.68
CA LEU A 148 0.03 -7.73 5.28
C LEU A 148 -0.59 -8.47 6.48
N GLU A 149 0.12 -8.55 7.59
CA GLU A 149 -0.33 -9.27 8.79
C GLU A 149 -1.44 -8.51 9.53
N HIS A 150 -1.28 -7.20 9.70
CA HIS A 150 -2.11 -6.42 10.62
C HIS A 150 -3.17 -5.56 9.93
N ARG A 151 -2.95 -5.13 8.70
CA ARG A 151 -3.85 -4.25 7.92
C ARG A 151 -4.36 -3.08 8.75
N ALA A 152 -3.42 -2.30 9.29
CA ALA A 152 -3.72 -1.19 10.18
C ALA A 152 -2.68 -0.07 10.03
N GLY A 153 -3.12 1.20 10.07
CA GLY A 153 -2.23 2.34 9.95
C GLY A 153 -2.93 3.62 9.52
N LYS A 154 -2.14 4.58 9.09
CA LYS A 154 -2.57 5.88 8.54
C LYS A 154 -2.90 5.78 7.05
N CYS A 155 -3.25 6.91 6.41
CA CYS A 155 -3.50 6.96 4.97
C CYS A 155 -2.30 6.50 4.13
N VAL A 156 -1.08 6.84 4.54
CA VAL A 156 0.14 6.39 3.86
C VAL A 156 0.28 4.87 3.93
N ASP A 157 0.11 4.28 5.10
CA ASP A 157 0.21 2.83 5.29
C ASP A 157 -0.85 2.06 4.50
N MET A 158 -2.04 2.63 4.39
CA MET A 158 -3.13 2.06 3.60
C MET A 158 -2.85 2.11 2.10
N CYS A 159 -2.32 3.24 1.61
CA CYS A 159 -1.88 3.40 0.23
C CYS A 159 -0.74 2.42 -0.08
N ASP A 160 0.26 2.33 0.79
CA ASP A 160 1.38 1.40 0.60
C ASP A 160 0.93 -0.06 0.53
N PHE A 161 -0.03 -0.45 1.37
CA PHE A 161 -0.61 -1.79 1.31
C PHE A 161 -1.24 -2.06 -0.07
N GLY A 162 -1.99 -1.11 -0.61
CA GLY A 162 -2.54 -1.17 -1.97
C GLY A 162 -1.45 -1.30 -3.03
N LEU A 163 -0.40 -0.46 -2.97
CA LEU A 163 0.72 -0.47 -3.92
C LEU A 163 1.51 -1.79 -3.88
N TYR A 164 1.76 -2.35 -2.70
CA TYR A 164 2.44 -3.65 -2.60
C TYR A 164 1.64 -4.76 -3.29
N VAL A 165 0.32 -4.79 -3.08
CA VAL A 165 -0.54 -5.78 -3.75
C VAL A 165 -0.54 -5.56 -5.26
N LEU A 166 -0.81 -4.34 -5.73
CA LEU A 166 -0.88 -4.02 -7.16
C LEU A 166 0.44 -4.34 -7.89
N ARG A 167 1.57 -3.89 -7.33
CA ARG A 167 2.90 -4.14 -7.92
C ARG A 167 3.30 -5.61 -7.90
N SER A 168 2.95 -6.36 -6.84
CA SER A 168 3.21 -7.80 -6.77
C SER A 168 2.44 -8.60 -7.82
N LEU A 169 1.31 -8.06 -8.27
CA LEU A 169 0.44 -8.66 -9.29
C LEU A 169 0.73 -8.16 -10.72
N GLY A 170 1.67 -7.22 -10.89
CA GLY A 170 2.03 -6.65 -12.18
C GLY A 170 1.00 -5.64 -12.70
N ILE A 171 0.28 -4.97 -11.81
CA ILE A 171 -0.56 -3.81 -12.12
C ILE A 171 0.30 -2.55 -11.98
N PRO A 172 0.44 -1.72 -13.04
CA PRO A 172 1.27 -0.52 -13.00
C PRO A 172 0.62 0.55 -12.13
N ALA A 173 1.18 0.79 -10.94
CA ALA A 173 0.59 1.65 -9.93
C ALA A 173 1.62 2.54 -9.23
N THR A 174 1.16 3.73 -8.83
CA THR A 174 1.91 4.67 -8.00
C THR A 174 0.98 5.37 -7.03
N ALA A 175 1.54 6.23 -6.17
CA ALA A 175 0.77 7.07 -5.27
C ALA A 175 0.59 8.47 -5.86
N ASP A 176 -0.57 9.06 -5.65
CA ASP A 176 -0.82 10.48 -5.85
C ASP A 176 -0.99 11.16 -4.49
N VAL A 177 -0.48 12.39 -4.36
CA VAL A 177 -0.36 13.08 -3.08
C VAL A 177 -0.92 14.50 -3.17
N TYR A 178 -1.81 14.83 -2.27
CA TYR A 178 -2.27 16.20 -2.07
C TYR A 178 -1.53 16.84 -0.89
N PHE A 179 -1.03 18.06 -1.10
CA PHE A 179 -0.39 18.86 -0.06
C PHE A 179 -1.27 20.06 0.30
N PHE A 180 -1.35 20.40 1.59
CA PHE A 180 -1.95 21.66 2.03
C PHE A 180 -1.04 22.83 1.66
N GLU A 181 -1.54 23.78 0.87
CA GLU A 181 -0.75 24.94 0.38
C GLU A 181 -0.14 25.79 1.52
N SER A 182 -0.86 25.93 2.64
CA SER A 182 -0.44 26.82 3.74
C SER A 182 0.61 26.25 4.68
N GLU A 183 0.85 24.95 4.67
CA GLU A 183 1.63 24.30 5.74
C GLU A 183 2.74 23.35 5.23
N SER A 184 2.87 23.16 3.91
CA SER A 184 3.78 22.17 3.30
C SER A 184 3.63 20.77 3.92
N ARG A 185 2.43 20.44 4.42
CA ARG A 185 2.11 19.13 4.98
C ARG A 185 1.35 18.30 3.97
N MET A 186 1.68 17.03 3.89
CA MET A 186 0.90 16.05 3.15
C MET A 186 -0.53 16.03 3.70
N GLY A 187 -1.50 16.35 2.86
CA GLY A 187 -2.92 16.34 3.22
C GLY A 187 -3.54 14.97 3.09
N HIS A 188 -3.27 14.31 1.96
CA HIS A 188 -3.79 12.99 1.68
C HIS A 188 -2.96 12.28 0.61
N ILE A 189 -3.01 10.96 0.58
CA ILE A 189 -2.34 10.09 -0.38
C ILE A 189 -3.28 8.95 -0.77
N TRP A 190 -3.25 8.56 -2.03
CA TRP A 190 -4.05 7.45 -2.57
C TRP A 190 -3.37 6.76 -3.73
N ASP A 191 -3.81 5.53 -4.01
CA ASP A 191 -3.33 4.74 -5.14
C ASP A 191 -3.86 5.28 -6.47
N VAL A 192 -3.01 5.31 -7.48
CA VAL A 192 -3.38 5.51 -8.87
C VAL A 192 -2.80 4.40 -9.74
N VAL A 193 -3.59 3.95 -10.71
CA VAL A 193 -3.20 2.91 -11.67
C VAL A 193 -3.14 3.51 -13.05
N ARG A 194 -2.12 3.15 -13.81
CA ARG A 194 -2.00 3.53 -15.22
C ARG A 194 -2.87 2.59 -16.07
N ASP A 195 -3.86 3.17 -16.77
CA ASP A 195 -4.72 2.43 -17.68
C ASP A 195 -4.01 2.09 -19.01
N SER A 196 -4.68 1.32 -19.88
CA SER A 196 -4.14 0.94 -21.19
C SER A 196 -3.99 2.09 -22.18
N LEU A 197 -4.60 3.24 -21.90
CA LEU A 197 -4.48 4.47 -22.70
C LEU A 197 -3.36 5.39 -22.19
N GLY A 198 -2.75 5.05 -21.05
CA GLY A 198 -1.69 5.84 -20.42
C GLY A 198 -2.18 6.88 -19.41
N ASN A 199 -3.47 6.89 -19.07
CA ASN A 199 -4.00 7.78 -18.06
C ASN A 199 -3.78 7.19 -16.66
N PHE A 200 -3.60 8.07 -15.67
CA PHE A 200 -3.59 7.68 -14.27
C PHE A 200 -5.00 7.81 -13.68
N VAL A 201 -5.52 6.69 -13.19
CA VAL A 201 -6.88 6.59 -12.64
C VAL A 201 -6.78 6.33 -11.15
N THR A 202 -7.42 7.18 -10.35
CA THR A 202 -7.50 7.00 -8.90
C THR A 202 -8.23 5.70 -8.56
N VAL A 203 -7.60 4.89 -7.72
CA VAL A 203 -8.18 3.65 -7.22
C VAL A 203 -8.01 3.62 -5.70
N SER A 204 -9.07 3.32 -4.98
CA SER A 204 -8.99 3.21 -3.53
C SER A 204 -10.10 2.30 -3.05
N TYR A 205 -9.76 1.39 -2.16
CA TYR A 205 -10.78 0.53 -1.54
C TYR A 205 -11.58 1.22 -0.42
N THR A 206 -11.23 2.46 -0.06
CA THR A 206 -11.94 3.25 0.95
C THR A 206 -12.70 4.46 0.39
N HIS A 207 -12.33 5.00 -0.77
CA HIS A 207 -12.88 6.25 -1.30
C HIS A 207 -14.10 6.10 -2.23
N LEU A 208 -14.59 4.90 -2.48
CA LEU A 208 -15.81 4.70 -3.28
C LEU A 208 -17.06 5.43 -2.70
N ARG A 209 -17.01 5.88 -1.42
CA ARG A 209 -18.04 6.75 -0.84
C ARG A 209 -17.80 8.25 -1.02
N ALA A 210 -16.56 8.69 -1.23
CA ALA A 210 -16.25 10.12 -1.34
C ALA A 210 -16.54 10.69 -2.74
N HIS A 211 -16.44 9.89 -3.80
CA HIS A 211 -16.78 10.32 -5.15
C HIS A 211 -18.28 10.48 -5.39
N GLU A 212 -19.14 9.79 -4.65
CA GLU A 212 -20.59 10.01 -4.72
C GLU A 212 -21.01 11.37 -4.13
N THR A 213 -20.20 11.94 -3.23
CA THR A 213 -20.50 13.24 -2.60
C THR A 213 -19.99 14.44 -3.41
N LEU A 214 -18.95 14.27 -4.22
CA LEU A 214 -18.41 15.35 -5.08
C LEU A 214 -19.12 15.47 -6.44
N ALA A 215 -19.84 14.45 -6.89
CA ALA A 215 -20.66 14.50 -8.10
C ALA A 215 -22.01 15.19 -7.89
N ASN A 216 -22.35 15.56 -6.66
CA ASN A 216 -23.61 16.21 -6.27
C ASN A 216 -23.41 17.64 -5.71
N LEU A 217 -22.27 18.28 -5.93
CA LEU A 217 -22.00 19.70 -5.71
C LEU A 217 -21.74 20.39 -7.06
#